data_fed983fd6184e5548e50ebecd0ad23be
#
_entry.id   fed983fd6184e5548e50ebecd0ad23be
#
_cell.length_a   1.000
_cell.length_b   1.000
_cell.length_c   1.000
_cell.angle_alpha   90.00
_cell.angle_beta   90.00
_cell.angle_gamma   90.00
#
_symmetry.space_group_name_H-M   'P 1'
#
loop_
_entity.id
_entity.type
_entity.pdbx_description
1 polymer ?
#
loop_
_entity_poly.entity_id
_entity_poly.type
_entity_poly.pdbx_seq_one_letter_code
_entity_poly.pdbx_strand_id
1 'polypeptide(L)'
;TDRSGKIEFYGAFWDGIATPGATLEYKLNVESKNYAGSMELGNKFLYPNSTLFQNLFPDGATKYSRRLSNWQTVVPFVDFDYDTVYTLSATPTKDGVTGKTVTSEPFLIYKVKQFDTLTKIANYYGVDYDQLARDNRVVDRLLVENNTLFIRNPKTAEPYNPSDLSDEDKTLIDTMLMGRGLHCEFGFEPINLNTGNFYLAAQDAAVTDLGGQFSLSRTYNSVGASIHSMFGRGWSFEYDEALSQLADGSIAYRRGDGSILPFTPDGNGGFTGPAGYGLSLSRIKTGEVTEDFGTEEDPDVQTFDVYEYEITSRDGTVRRFNSWGLLASITDINGFTTALSYDAAYNLTGITTPSGKTFAIALDEN
;
A
#
# COMPACT_ATOMS: atom_id res chain seq x y z
N THR A 1 -3.51 6.85 -6.55
CA THR A 1 -3.76 8.31 -6.64
C THR A 1 -2.44 8.99 -6.97
N ASP A 2 -2.42 9.73 -8.03
CA ASP A 2 -1.26 10.54 -8.37
C ASP A 2 -1.10 11.69 -7.34
N ARG A 3 0.00 12.41 -7.41
CA ARG A 3 0.22 13.60 -6.56
C ARG A 3 -0.75 14.74 -6.82
N SER A 4 -1.66 14.63 -7.81
CA SER A 4 -2.72 15.58 -8.07
C SER A 4 -3.89 15.44 -7.09
N GLY A 5 -3.86 14.42 -6.21
CA GLY A 5 -4.84 14.22 -5.15
C GLY A 5 -4.93 15.43 -4.23
N LYS A 6 -6.12 15.61 -3.70
CA LYS A 6 -6.47 16.70 -2.77
C LYS A 6 -7.37 16.14 -1.68
N ILE A 7 -7.27 16.72 -0.49
CA ILE A 7 -8.22 16.47 0.59
C ILE A 7 -9.26 17.56 0.56
N GLU A 8 -10.51 17.16 0.52
CA GLU A 8 -11.65 18.06 0.65
C GLU A 8 -12.16 18.01 2.08
N PHE A 9 -12.09 19.15 2.77
CA PHE A 9 -12.72 19.31 4.06
C PHE A 9 -14.02 20.04 3.86
N TYR A 10 -15.09 19.47 4.35
CA TYR A 10 -16.40 20.09 4.29
C TYR A 10 -17.14 19.89 5.61
N GLY A 11 -18.06 20.79 5.88
CA GLY A 11 -18.89 20.72 7.06
C GLY A 11 -20.13 21.57 6.92
N ALA A 12 -21.04 21.37 7.85
CA ALA A 12 -22.24 22.15 7.98
C ALA A 12 -22.24 22.84 9.35
N PHE A 13 -22.65 24.09 9.35
CA PHE A 13 -22.83 24.87 10.56
C PHE A 13 -24.29 25.29 10.67
N TRP A 14 -24.87 25.10 11.86
CA TRP A 14 -26.24 25.49 12.15
C TRP A 14 -26.29 26.33 13.41
N ASP A 15 -26.77 27.55 13.29
CA ASP A 15 -27.00 28.48 14.37
C ASP A 15 -28.49 28.67 14.71
N GLY A 16 -29.36 27.81 14.16
CA GLY A 16 -30.82 27.90 14.30
C GLY A 16 -31.49 28.90 13.35
N ILE A 17 -30.75 29.79 12.74
CA ILE A 17 -31.19 30.76 11.74
C ILE A 17 -30.06 30.89 10.71
N ALA A 18 -30.33 30.51 9.45
CA ALA A 18 -29.32 30.72 8.42
C ALA A 18 -28.98 32.20 8.31
N THR A 19 -27.73 32.50 8.53
CA THR A 19 -27.28 33.87 8.58
C THR A 19 -26.20 34.10 7.54
N PRO A 20 -26.51 34.89 6.51
CA PRO A 20 -25.51 35.52 5.67
C PRO A 20 -24.52 36.28 6.56
N GLY A 21 -23.23 36.22 6.24
CA GLY A 21 -22.20 37.00 6.92
C GLY A 21 -21.49 36.32 8.08
N ALA A 22 -21.72 35.04 8.35
CA ALA A 22 -20.86 34.27 9.22
C ALA A 22 -19.55 33.94 8.51
N THR A 23 -18.41 34.02 9.23
CA THR A 23 -17.09 33.61 8.73
C THR A 23 -16.65 32.35 9.42
N LEU A 24 -15.88 31.53 8.71
CA LEU A 24 -15.26 30.32 9.25
C LEU A 24 -13.74 30.49 9.18
N GLU A 25 -13.10 30.46 10.31
CA GLU A 25 -11.64 30.36 10.39
C GLU A 25 -11.24 28.88 10.46
N TYR A 26 -10.31 28.45 9.60
CA TYR A 26 -9.80 27.09 9.61
C TYR A 26 -8.27 27.06 9.68
N LYS A 27 -7.72 26.05 10.35
CA LYS A 27 -6.29 25.91 10.60
C LYS A 27 -5.88 24.44 10.72
N LEU A 28 -4.74 24.06 10.11
CA LEU A 28 -4.05 22.80 10.38
C LEU A 28 -3.30 22.87 11.72
N ASN A 29 -3.21 21.72 12.41
CA ASN A 29 -2.57 21.61 13.73
C ASN A 29 -1.04 21.66 13.72
N VAL A 30 -0.40 21.63 12.54
CA VAL A 30 1.06 21.60 12.40
C VAL A 30 1.55 23.02 12.09
N GLU A 31 2.36 23.59 13.00
CA GLU A 31 2.83 24.97 12.92
C GLU A 31 3.75 25.24 11.72
N SER A 32 4.50 24.22 11.26
CA SER A 32 5.37 24.34 10.08
C SER A 32 4.58 24.53 8.77
N LYS A 33 3.30 24.21 8.77
CA LYS A 33 2.39 24.37 7.63
C LYS A 33 1.38 25.48 7.99
N ASN A 34 1.65 26.71 7.58
CA ASN A 34 0.76 27.85 7.74
C ASN A 34 -0.51 27.75 6.87
N TYR A 35 -1.13 26.57 6.85
CA TYR A 35 -2.40 26.41 6.19
C TYR A 35 -3.51 26.85 7.11
N ALA A 36 -3.86 28.11 7.01
CA ALA A 36 -4.98 28.71 7.70
C ALA A 36 -5.66 29.70 6.76
N GLY A 37 -6.94 29.87 6.92
CA GLY A 37 -7.69 30.79 6.10
C GLY A 37 -9.02 31.12 6.75
N SER A 38 -9.73 32.04 6.11
CA SER A 38 -11.10 32.34 6.47
C SER A 38 -11.97 32.35 5.23
N MET A 39 -13.20 31.90 5.36
CA MET A 39 -14.17 31.94 4.28
C MET A 39 -15.52 32.44 4.79
N GLU A 40 -16.28 33.09 3.93
CA GLU A 40 -17.66 33.42 4.21
C GLU A 40 -18.55 32.18 4.04
N LEU A 41 -19.40 31.91 5.02
CA LEU A 41 -20.31 30.77 4.98
C LEU A 41 -21.45 31.04 4.01
N GLY A 42 -21.54 30.18 2.98
CA GLY A 42 -22.60 30.25 1.99
C GLY A 42 -23.94 29.69 2.50
N ASN A 43 -25.03 30.21 1.95
CA ASN A 43 -26.36 29.64 2.14
C ASN A 43 -26.60 28.51 1.14
N LYS A 44 -26.33 27.28 1.51
CA LYS A 44 -26.76 26.11 0.73
C LYS A 44 -27.85 25.34 1.48
N PHE A 45 -28.83 24.86 0.75
CA PHE A 45 -29.80 23.92 1.29
C PHE A 45 -29.18 22.53 1.27
N LEU A 46 -29.12 21.85 2.41
CA LEU A 46 -28.96 20.40 2.42
C LEU A 46 -30.29 19.76 2.09
N TYR A 47 -30.29 18.88 1.11
CA TYR A 47 -31.49 18.11 0.77
C TYR A 47 -31.78 17.13 1.90
N PRO A 48 -33.06 16.95 2.31
CA PRO A 48 -33.44 16.04 3.38
C PRO A 48 -33.03 14.58 3.16
N ASN A 49 -32.78 14.21 1.92
CA ASN A 49 -32.40 12.85 1.51
C ASN A 49 -30.88 12.65 1.41
N SER A 50 -30.07 13.68 1.67
CA SER A 50 -28.64 13.50 1.66
C SER A 50 -28.16 12.68 2.85
N THR A 51 -27.20 11.79 2.63
CA THR A 51 -26.59 10.99 3.70
C THR A 51 -26.00 11.89 4.79
N LEU A 52 -25.43 13.03 4.41
CA LEU A 52 -24.91 14.02 5.36
C LEU A 52 -26.06 14.59 6.24
N PHE A 53 -27.20 14.92 5.65
CA PHE A 53 -28.33 15.44 6.40
C PHE A 53 -28.92 14.39 7.36
N GLN A 54 -29.05 13.14 6.91
CA GLN A 54 -29.53 12.03 7.72
C GLN A 54 -28.60 11.71 8.89
N ASN A 55 -27.28 11.78 8.65
CA ASN A 55 -26.27 11.58 9.70
C ASN A 55 -26.27 12.70 10.75
N LEU A 56 -26.53 13.93 10.31
CA LEU A 56 -26.61 15.08 11.23
C LEU A 56 -27.94 15.13 12.00
N PHE A 57 -29.01 14.60 11.43
CA PHE A 57 -30.38 14.67 11.97
C PHE A 57 -31.12 13.35 11.87
N PRO A 58 -30.65 12.28 12.58
CA PRO A 58 -31.22 10.93 12.45
C PRO A 58 -32.72 10.85 12.84
N ASP A 59 -33.20 11.75 13.69
CA ASP A 59 -34.57 11.67 14.28
C ASP A 59 -35.60 12.56 13.60
N GLY A 60 -35.30 13.25 12.50
CA GLY A 60 -36.34 14.09 11.91
C GLY A 60 -35.94 15.13 10.90
N ALA A 61 -35.60 14.65 9.75
CA ALA A 61 -35.32 15.47 8.58
C ALA A 61 -36.36 16.57 8.28
N THR A 62 -37.62 16.29 8.58
CA THR A 62 -38.73 17.22 8.30
C THR A 62 -38.76 18.45 9.22
N LYS A 63 -38.22 18.37 10.42
CA LYS A 63 -38.24 19.46 11.41
C LYS A 63 -37.14 20.48 11.19
N TYR A 64 -36.03 20.09 10.56
CA TYR A 64 -34.80 20.87 10.42
C TYR A 64 -34.45 21.22 8.97
N SER A 65 -35.35 21.13 8.03
CA SER A 65 -35.13 21.45 6.61
C SER A 65 -34.73 22.89 6.31
N ARG A 66 -34.30 23.64 7.32
CA ARG A 66 -34.04 25.09 7.22
C ARG A 66 -32.57 25.39 7.37
N ARG A 67 -31.95 25.66 6.23
CA ARG A 67 -30.75 26.50 6.05
C ARG A 67 -29.56 26.14 6.94
N LEU A 68 -28.79 25.17 6.48
CA LEU A 68 -27.42 24.94 6.95
C LEU A 68 -26.47 25.80 6.15
N SER A 69 -25.52 26.45 6.81
CA SER A 69 -24.40 27.08 6.15
C SER A 69 -23.32 26.03 5.92
N ASN A 70 -22.98 25.77 4.68
CA ASN A 70 -21.96 24.82 4.30
C ASN A 70 -20.63 25.51 4.05
N TRP A 71 -19.55 24.82 4.38
CA TRP A 71 -18.23 25.24 4.02
C TRP A 71 -17.45 24.10 3.38
N GLN A 72 -16.52 24.46 2.54
CA GLN A 72 -15.61 23.50 1.89
C GLN A 72 -14.26 24.18 1.71
N THR A 73 -13.20 23.49 2.06
CA THR A 73 -11.83 23.86 1.67
C THR A 73 -11.09 22.66 1.12
N VAL A 74 -10.16 22.92 0.24
CA VAL A 74 -9.42 21.91 -0.51
C VAL A 74 -7.94 22.15 -0.30
N VAL A 75 -7.22 21.12 0.13
CA VAL A 75 -5.77 21.15 0.35
C VAL A 75 -5.11 20.11 -0.54
N PRO A 76 -4.24 20.52 -1.48
CA PRO A 76 -3.48 19.57 -2.29
C PRO A 76 -2.58 18.67 -1.45
N PHE A 77 -2.40 17.40 -1.84
CA PHE A 77 -1.50 16.47 -1.14
C PHE A 77 -0.06 16.96 -1.06
N VAL A 78 0.39 17.76 -2.03
CA VAL A 78 1.74 18.32 -2.06
C VAL A 78 2.03 19.28 -0.90
N ASP A 79 0.99 19.80 -0.25
CA ASP A 79 1.13 20.72 0.88
C ASP A 79 1.33 20.01 2.22
N PHE A 80 1.23 18.68 2.24
CA PHE A 80 1.46 17.87 3.43
C PHE A 80 2.82 17.18 3.39
N ASP A 81 3.44 17.07 4.57
CA ASP A 81 4.59 16.19 4.77
C ASP A 81 4.11 14.74 4.88
N TYR A 82 4.90 13.81 4.35
CA TYR A 82 4.59 12.39 4.50
C TYR A 82 4.75 11.94 5.96
N ASP A 83 4.00 10.92 6.32
CA ASP A 83 4.06 10.25 7.62
C ASP A 83 3.84 11.21 8.83
N THR A 84 3.24 12.36 8.59
CA THR A 84 2.90 13.35 9.63
C THR A 84 1.39 13.34 9.86
N VAL A 85 0.98 13.26 11.12
CA VAL A 85 -0.45 13.26 11.49
C VAL A 85 -0.98 14.69 11.59
N TYR A 86 -2.01 14.95 10.81
CA TYR A 86 -2.68 16.24 10.73
C TYR A 86 -4.11 16.16 11.25
N THR A 87 -4.59 17.28 11.77
CA THR A 87 -6.01 17.58 11.98
C THR A 87 -6.31 18.96 11.45
N LEU A 88 -7.53 19.19 10.97
CA LEU A 88 -8.02 20.51 10.60
C LEU A 88 -9.03 20.98 11.63
N SER A 89 -8.82 22.14 12.21
CA SER A 89 -9.80 22.80 13.07
C SER A 89 -10.54 23.90 12.30
N ALA A 90 -11.82 24.06 12.61
CA ALA A 90 -12.66 25.07 12.02
C ALA A 90 -13.51 25.75 13.10
N THR A 91 -13.48 27.09 13.14
CA THR A 91 -14.15 27.91 14.15
C THR A 91 -15.06 28.94 13.47
N PRO A 92 -16.38 28.85 13.64
CA PRO A 92 -17.31 29.84 13.09
C PRO A 92 -17.33 31.12 13.97
N THR A 93 -17.44 32.27 13.30
CA THR A 93 -17.61 33.58 13.97
C THR A 93 -18.69 34.37 13.26
N LYS A 94 -19.56 35.01 14.05
CA LYS A 94 -20.61 35.87 13.53
C LYS A 94 -20.86 37.04 14.51
N ASP A 95 -20.94 38.21 13.96
CA ASP A 95 -21.22 39.47 14.71
C ASP A 95 -20.34 39.61 15.97
N GLY A 96 -19.08 39.19 15.89
CA GLY A 96 -18.12 39.18 17.00
C GLY A 96 -18.30 38.06 18.01
N VAL A 97 -19.26 37.15 17.80
CA VAL A 97 -19.48 35.95 18.63
C VAL A 97 -18.82 34.75 17.98
N THR A 98 -17.85 34.15 18.68
CA THR A 98 -17.15 32.96 18.25
C THR A 98 -17.89 31.72 18.72
N GLY A 99 -18.21 30.82 17.79
CA GLY A 99 -18.85 29.54 18.07
C GLY A 99 -17.85 28.45 18.51
N LYS A 100 -18.35 27.24 18.65
CA LYS A 100 -17.53 26.09 19.05
C LYS A 100 -16.59 25.68 17.91
N THR A 101 -15.30 25.56 18.21
CA THR A 101 -14.34 24.96 17.30
C THR A 101 -14.64 23.46 17.12
N VAL A 102 -14.66 23.00 15.90
CA VAL A 102 -14.70 21.58 15.53
C VAL A 102 -13.38 21.19 14.90
N THR A 103 -12.96 19.96 15.14
CA THR A 103 -11.70 19.41 14.61
C THR A 103 -12.01 18.15 13.83
N SER A 104 -11.38 17.99 12.68
CA SER A 104 -11.49 16.77 11.86
C SER A 104 -10.92 15.57 12.61
N GLU A 105 -11.27 14.38 12.16
CA GLU A 105 -10.50 13.18 12.49
C GLU A 105 -9.04 13.38 12.07
N PRO A 106 -8.08 12.75 12.76
CA PRO A 106 -6.68 12.78 12.36
C PRO A 106 -6.50 12.04 11.04
N PHE A 107 -5.55 12.51 10.25
CA PHE A 107 -5.18 11.86 8.99
C PHE A 107 -3.69 12.05 8.74
N LEU A 108 -3.13 11.23 7.86
CA LEU A 108 -1.78 11.42 7.33
C LEU A 108 -1.73 11.12 5.84
N ILE A 109 -0.67 11.60 5.20
CA ILE A 109 -0.34 11.30 3.82
C ILE A 109 0.84 10.34 3.82
N TYR A 110 0.65 9.17 3.23
CA TYR A 110 1.64 8.12 3.14
C TYR A 110 2.21 8.02 1.72
N LYS A 111 3.52 7.89 1.61
CA LYS A 111 4.19 7.62 0.33
C LYS A 111 4.44 6.12 0.20
N VAL A 112 3.85 5.49 -0.81
CA VAL A 112 4.00 4.06 -1.08
C VAL A 112 5.46 3.70 -1.31
N LYS A 113 5.94 2.71 -0.58
CA LYS A 113 7.28 2.14 -0.68
C LYS A 113 7.24 0.85 -1.50
N GLN A 114 8.39 0.43 -1.95
CA GLN A 114 8.52 -0.80 -2.72
C GLN A 114 8.06 -2.02 -1.88
N PHE A 115 7.32 -2.93 -2.50
CA PHE A 115 6.69 -4.11 -1.89
C PHE A 115 5.65 -3.82 -0.80
N ASP A 116 5.15 -2.59 -0.73
CA ASP A 116 3.97 -2.30 0.10
C ASP A 116 2.74 -2.99 -0.48
N THR A 117 1.89 -3.44 0.43
CA THR A 117 0.51 -3.83 0.12
C THR A 117 -0.46 -3.00 0.93
N LEU A 118 -1.66 -2.77 0.39
CA LEU A 118 -2.67 -1.97 1.08
C LEU A 118 -3.00 -2.57 2.45
N THR A 119 -3.00 -3.90 2.55
CA THR A 119 -3.26 -4.61 3.81
C THR A 119 -2.18 -4.40 4.85
N LYS A 120 -0.88 -4.49 4.47
CA LYS A 120 0.22 -4.20 5.40
C LYS A 120 0.11 -2.78 5.96
N ILE A 121 -0.20 -1.81 5.10
CA ILE A 121 -0.40 -0.41 5.48
C ILE A 121 -1.62 -0.27 6.42
N ALA A 122 -2.76 -0.88 6.07
CA ALA A 122 -3.97 -0.85 6.87
C ALA A 122 -3.74 -1.43 8.27
N ASN A 123 -3.07 -2.59 8.35
CA ASN A 123 -2.75 -3.25 9.62
C ASN A 123 -1.80 -2.42 10.48
N TYR A 124 -0.75 -1.86 9.88
CA TYR A 124 0.22 -1.05 10.62
C TYR A 124 -0.44 0.19 11.25
N TYR A 125 -1.21 0.95 10.46
CA TYR A 125 -1.90 2.13 10.96
C TYR A 125 -3.19 1.81 11.72
N GLY A 126 -3.59 0.54 11.79
CA GLY A 126 -4.78 0.07 12.48
C GLY A 126 -6.07 0.63 11.92
N VAL A 127 -6.14 0.81 10.60
CA VAL A 127 -7.30 1.34 9.88
C VAL A 127 -8.02 0.22 9.12
N ASP A 128 -9.30 0.45 8.83
CA ASP A 128 -10.09 -0.49 8.05
C ASP A 128 -9.60 -0.55 6.60
N TYR A 129 -9.41 -1.76 6.07
CA TYR A 129 -8.91 -1.99 4.71
C TYR A 129 -9.85 -1.42 3.64
N ASP A 130 -11.14 -1.70 3.76
CA ASP A 130 -12.12 -1.27 2.75
C ASP A 130 -12.23 0.25 2.73
N GLN A 131 -12.18 0.88 3.91
CA GLN A 131 -12.18 2.33 4.01
C GLN A 131 -10.91 2.94 3.39
N LEU A 132 -9.73 2.34 3.66
CA LEU A 132 -8.47 2.78 3.06
C LEU A 132 -8.49 2.64 1.54
N ALA A 133 -9.00 1.52 1.03
CA ALA A 133 -9.15 1.26 -0.40
C ALA A 133 -10.07 2.29 -1.06
N ARG A 134 -11.23 2.58 -0.46
CA ARG A 134 -12.20 3.56 -0.96
C ARG A 134 -11.65 4.98 -0.95
N ASP A 135 -11.07 5.42 0.16
CA ASP A 135 -10.52 6.77 0.29
C ASP A 135 -9.43 7.05 -0.78
N ASN A 136 -8.75 6.00 -1.22
CA ASN A 136 -7.65 6.10 -2.19
C ASN A 136 -7.99 5.59 -3.60
N ARG A 137 -9.19 5.10 -3.82
CA ARG A 137 -9.62 4.49 -5.11
C ARG A 137 -8.68 3.40 -5.59
N VAL A 138 -8.24 2.57 -4.65
CA VAL A 138 -7.36 1.42 -4.91
C VAL A 138 -8.18 0.15 -4.78
N VAL A 139 -8.16 -0.69 -5.81
CA VAL A 139 -8.88 -1.95 -5.85
C VAL A 139 -7.94 -3.04 -6.36
N ASP A 140 -7.80 -4.13 -5.61
CA ASP A 140 -7.11 -5.39 -5.94
C ASP A 140 -6.00 -5.27 -6.99
N ARG A 141 -4.98 -4.46 -6.72
CA ARG A 141 -3.85 -4.26 -7.62
C ARG A 141 -2.56 -3.97 -6.88
N LEU A 142 -1.45 -4.13 -7.57
CA LEU A 142 -0.15 -3.67 -7.07
C LEU A 142 -0.21 -2.17 -6.75
N LEU A 143 0.29 -1.81 -5.60
CA LEU A 143 0.55 -0.40 -5.30
C LEU A 143 1.74 0.07 -6.13
N VAL A 144 1.63 1.29 -6.65
CA VAL A 144 2.70 1.90 -7.42
C VAL A 144 3.62 2.65 -6.45
N GLU A 145 4.90 2.31 -6.46
CA GLU A 145 5.90 2.99 -5.67
C GLU A 145 5.88 4.52 -5.89
N ASN A 146 6.11 5.27 -4.84
CA ASN A 146 6.04 6.73 -4.79
C ASN A 146 4.65 7.35 -4.98
N ASN A 147 3.59 6.55 -5.20
CA ASN A 147 2.24 7.07 -5.12
C ASN A 147 1.90 7.48 -3.69
N THR A 148 0.88 8.31 -3.59
CA THR A 148 0.43 8.88 -2.32
C THR A 148 -0.87 8.24 -1.89
N LEU A 149 -0.94 7.82 -0.63
CA LEU A 149 -2.17 7.36 0.01
C LEU A 149 -2.60 8.33 1.10
N PHE A 150 -3.88 8.57 1.18
CA PHE A 150 -4.53 9.24 2.29
C PHE A 150 -4.95 8.19 3.33
N ILE A 151 -4.52 8.34 4.58
CA ILE A 151 -4.85 7.43 5.67
C ILE A 151 -5.65 8.22 6.71
N ARG A 152 -6.90 7.84 6.89
CA ARG A 152 -7.83 8.44 7.83
C ARG A 152 -7.74 7.75 9.17
N ASN A 153 -7.73 8.54 10.24
CA ASN A 153 -7.80 8.07 11.62
C ASN A 153 -6.76 7.00 12.00
N PRO A 154 -5.46 7.23 11.67
CA PRO A 154 -4.42 6.26 12.01
C PRO A 154 -4.32 6.08 13.53
N LYS A 155 -4.16 4.85 14.01
CA LYS A 155 -4.01 4.55 15.44
C LYS A 155 -2.59 4.75 15.94
N THR A 156 -1.62 4.85 15.05
CA THR A 156 -0.23 5.22 15.37
C THR A 156 0.20 6.41 14.53
N ALA A 157 1.02 7.27 15.15
CA ALA A 157 1.67 8.40 14.48
C ALA A 157 3.10 8.04 14.00
N GLU A 158 3.60 6.86 14.37
CA GLU A 158 4.93 6.43 13.97
C GLU A 158 4.95 6.12 12.47
N PRO A 159 5.98 6.57 11.74
CA PRO A 159 6.10 6.26 10.33
C PRO A 159 6.22 4.77 10.07
N TYR A 160 5.45 4.25 9.11
CA TYR A 160 5.65 2.89 8.63
C TYR A 160 6.96 2.79 7.87
N ASN A 161 7.92 2.12 8.43
CA ASN A 161 9.20 1.89 7.80
C ASN A 161 9.52 0.39 7.77
N PRO A 162 9.28 -0.30 6.64
CA PRO A 162 9.60 -1.71 6.49
C PRO A 162 11.11 -1.98 6.46
N SER A 163 11.93 -0.92 6.39
CA SER A 163 13.39 -1.00 6.46
C SER A 163 13.96 0.26 7.11
N ASP A 164 15.04 0.13 7.90
CA ASP A 164 15.76 1.27 8.50
C ASP A 164 16.68 1.98 7.49
N LEU A 165 16.52 1.73 6.19
CA LEU A 165 17.34 2.31 5.14
C LEU A 165 16.92 3.74 4.81
N SER A 166 17.91 4.60 4.62
CA SER A 166 17.69 5.90 3.98
C SER A 166 17.23 5.73 2.52
N ASP A 167 16.60 6.75 1.94
CA ASP A 167 16.19 6.69 0.52
C ASP A 167 17.39 6.58 -0.42
N GLU A 168 18.58 7.07 -0.02
CA GLU A 168 19.83 6.92 -0.76
C GLU A 168 20.34 5.47 -0.71
N ASP A 169 20.29 4.82 0.45
CA ASP A 169 20.68 3.43 0.62
C ASP A 169 19.72 2.47 -0.10
N LYS A 170 18.40 2.78 -0.14
CA LYS A 170 17.42 2.01 -0.92
C LYS A 170 17.75 2.00 -2.41
N THR A 171 18.14 3.15 -2.96
CA THR A 171 18.53 3.26 -4.37
C THR A 171 19.74 2.39 -4.69
N LEU A 172 20.67 2.22 -3.76
CA LEU A 172 21.82 1.31 -3.89
C LEU A 172 21.42 -0.17 -3.82
N ILE A 173 20.45 -0.52 -3.00
CA ILE A 173 19.96 -1.90 -2.82
C ILE A 173 19.04 -2.33 -3.96
N ASP A 174 18.29 -1.40 -4.53
CA ASP A 174 17.41 -1.63 -5.70
C ASP A 174 18.17 -2.04 -6.98
N THR A 175 19.48 -2.01 -6.96
CA THR A 175 20.33 -2.33 -8.11
C THR A 175 21.02 -3.69 -8.01
N MET A 176 20.27 -4.78 -7.80
CA MET A 176 20.82 -6.17 -7.83
C MET A 176 22.00 -6.43 -6.89
N LEU A 177 22.16 -5.69 -5.79
CA LEU A 177 23.28 -5.87 -4.86
C LEU A 177 23.10 -7.06 -3.93
N MET A 178 21.85 -7.48 -3.70
CA MET A 178 21.53 -8.63 -2.86
C MET A 178 21.48 -9.93 -3.66
N GLY A 179 21.60 -11.04 -2.95
CA GLY A 179 21.56 -12.36 -3.53
C GLY A 179 22.83 -12.76 -4.28
N ARG A 180 22.71 -13.85 -5.04
CA ARG A 180 23.77 -14.37 -5.90
C ARG A 180 23.52 -13.96 -7.34
N GLY A 181 24.21 -12.94 -7.81
CA GLY A 181 24.13 -12.53 -9.22
C GLY A 181 24.65 -13.62 -10.16
N LEU A 182 24.29 -13.54 -11.47
CA LEU A 182 24.71 -14.49 -12.50
C LEU A 182 26.24 -14.58 -12.67
N HIS A 183 26.96 -13.53 -12.33
CA HIS A 183 28.40 -13.40 -12.50
C HIS A 183 29.07 -13.00 -11.18
N CYS A 184 28.72 -13.69 -10.08
CA CYS A 184 29.37 -13.46 -8.79
C CYS A 184 30.67 -14.22 -8.75
N GLU A 185 31.77 -13.51 -8.51
CA GLU A 185 33.02 -14.12 -8.04
C GLU A 185 33.08 -13.97 -6.51
N PHE A 186 33.17 -15.11 -5.84
CA PHE A 186 33.40 -15.17 -4.40
C PHE A 186 34.91 -15.35 -4.21
N GLY A 187 35.56 -14.37 -3.61
CA GLY A 187 36.98 -14.45 -3.30
C GLY A 187 37.26 -15.33 -2.08
N PHE A 188 36.78 -14.88 -0.94
CA PHE A 188 36.68 -15.69 0.28
C PHE A 188 35.20 -15.89 0.54
N GLU A 189 34.69 -17.07 0.24
CA GLU A 189 33.27 -17.33 0.56
C GLU A 189 32.99 -16.95 2.01
N PRO A 190 31.90 -16.26 2.28
CA PRO A 190 30.74 -15.99 1.45
C PRO A 190 30.61 -14.51 1.01
N ILE A 191 31.68 -13.87 0.60
CA ILE A 191 31.67 -12.47 0.20
C ILE A 191 31.60 -12.34 -1.33
N ASN A 192 30.58 -11.62 -1.83
CA ASN A 192 30.51 -11.20 -3.23
C ASN A 192 31.48 -10.04 -3.47
N LEU A 193 32.54 -10.27 -4.23
CA LEU A 193 33.59 -9.28 -4.46
C LEU A 193 33.13 -8.06 -5.27
N ASN A 194 32.06 -8.20 -6.08
CA ASN A 194 31.56 -7.11 -6.91
C ASN A 194 30.71 -6.13 -6.09
N THR A 195 30.01 -6.62 -5.07
CA THR A 195 29.05 -5.81 -4.29
C THR A 195 29.47 -5.60 -2.85
N GLY A 196 30.46 -6.36 -2.35
CA GLY A 196 30.82 -6.39 -0.93
C GLY A 196 29.80 -7.11 -0.04
N ASN A 197 28.76 -7.70 -0.63
CA ASN A 197 27.71 -8.40 0.11
C ASN A 197 28.24 -9.68 0.74
N PHE A 198 28.14 -9.80 2.07
CA PHE A 198 28.26 -11.09 2.74
C PHE A 198 26.97 -11.86 2.56
N TYR A 199 27.05 -13.00 1.89
CA TYR A 199 25.93 -13.86 1.53
C TYR A 199 26.04 -15.21 2.21
N LEU A 200 25.02 -15.58 2.98
CA LEU A 200 24.96 -16.88 3.68
C LEU A 200 23.62 -17.56 3.41
N ALA A 201 23.67 -18.71 2.77
CA ALA A 201 22.48 -19.56 2.61
C ALA A 201 22.43 -20.61 3.74
N ALA A 202 21.26 -20.77 4.34
CA ALA A 202 20.98 -21.77 5.35
C ALA A 202 19.74 -22.58 4.97
N GLN A 203 19.82 -23.91 5.04
CA GLN A 203 18.69 -24.80 4.84
C GLN A 203 18.19 -25.26 6.21
N ASP A 204 16.97 -24.87 6.58
CA ASP A 204 16.38 -25.19 7.88
C ASP A 204 15.72 -26.56 7.90
N ALA A 205 15.09 -26.94 6.78
CA ALA A 205 14.45 -28.24 6.63
C ALA A 205 14.47 -28.70 5.16
N ALA A 206 14.41 -29.99 4.96
CA ALA A 206 14.21 -30.58 3.65
C ALA A 206 13.42 -31.88 3.76
N VAL A 207 12.50 -32.10 2.81
CA VAL A 207 11.77 -33.35 2.69
C VAL A 207 11.73 -33.79 1.22
N THR A 208 11.77 -35.08 0.99
CA THR A 208 11.52 -35.62 -0.35
C THR A 208 10.03 -35.62 -0.65
N ASP A 209 9.66 -35.09 -1.79
CA ASP A 209 8.29 -34.98 -2.26
C ASP A 209 8.20 -35.27 -3.79
N LEU A 210 6.99 -35.19 -4.33
CA LEU A 210 6.78 -35.25 -5.77
C LEU A 210 7.50 -34.05 -6.45
N GLY A 211 8.20 -34.33 -7.54
CA GLY A 211 9.02 -33.32 -8.22
C GLY A 211 10.45 -33.18 -7.65
N GLY A 212 10.79 -33.85 -6.55
CA GLY A 212 12.15 -33.84 -6.00
C GLY A 212 12.22 -33.48 -4.53
N GLN A 213 13.28 -32.76 -4.15
CA GLN A 213 13.48 -32.31 -2.79
C GLN A 213 12.79 -30.96 -2.60
N PHE A 214 11.87 -30.89 -1.65
CA PHE A 214 11.32 -29.63 -1.12
C PHE A 214 12.21 -29.17 0.04
N SER A 215 12.61 -27.90 0.02
CA SER A 215 13.44 -27.30 1.06
C SER A 215 12.79 -26.05 1.64
N LEU A 216 13.16 -25.76 2.89
CA LEU A 216 12.93 -24.47 3.53
C LEU A 216 14.30 -23.84 3.73
N SER A 217 14.58 -22.79 2.97
CA SER A 217 15.90 -22.18 2.93
C SER A 217 15.81 -20.67 3.19
N ARG A 218 16.76 -20.15 3.93
CA ARG A 218 16.94 -18.74 4.22
C ARG A 218 18.25 -18.22 3.65
N THR A 219 18.26 -16.96 3.28
CA THR A 219 19.47 -16.30 2.80
C THR A 219 19.70 -15.02 3.59
N TYR A 220 20.91 -14.85 4.11
CA TYR A 220 21.34 -13.61 4.74
C TYR A 220 22.13 -12.78 3.74
N ASN A 221 21.81 -11.48 3.70
CA ASN A 221 22.52 -10.47 2.89
C ASN A 221 22.93 -9.32 3.78
N SER A 222 24.24 -9.08 3.92
CA SER A 222 24.76 -8.00 4.79
C SER A 222 24.40 -6.60 4.30
N VAL A 223 24.29 -6.40 2.98
CA VAL A 223 23.83 -5.12 2.41
C VAL A 223 22.36 -4.87 2.69
N GLY A 224 21.57 -5.92 2.94
CA GLY A 224 20.18 -5.84 3.36
C GLY A 224 19.98 -5.91 4.88
N ALA A 225 21.02 -5.73 5.69
CA ALA A 225 20.96 -5.93 7.16
C ALA A 225 19.94 -5.02 7.88
N SER A 226 19.50 -3.93 7.26
CA SER A 226 18.44 -3.06 7.77
C SER A 226 17.04 -3.45 7.29
N ILE A 227 16.90 -4.37 6.33
CA ILE A 227 15.60 -4.84 5.84
C ILE A 227 15.05 -5.87 6.83
N HIS A 228 13.83 -5.62 7.29
CA HIS A 228 13.11 -6.54 8.16
C HIS A 228 12.39 -7.61 7.35
N SER A 229 12.52 -8.86 7.78
CA SER A 229 11.75 -9.98 7.25
C SER A 229 11.16 -10.81 8.38
N MET A 230 10.36 -11.80 8.05
CA MET A 230 9.83 -12.76 9.04
C MET A 230 10.92 -13.55 9.79
N PHE A 231 12.15 -13.59 9.28
CA PHE A 231 13.31 -14.25 9.88
C PHE A 231 14.31 -13.28 10.52
N GLY A 232 13.94 -12.00 10.67
CA GLY A 232 14.79 -10.98 11.22
C GLY A 232 15.54 -10.16 10.15
N ARG A 233 16.44 -9.30 10.63
CA ARG A 233 17.14 -8.33 9.77
C ARG A 233 18.12 -9.00 8.82
N GLY A 234 18.07 -8.59 7.55
CA GLY A 234 18.99 -9.06 6.50
C GLY A 234 18.72 -10.47 5.99
N TRP A 235 17.75 -11.18 6.57
CA TRP A 235 17.35 -12.49 6.11
C TRP A 235 16.22 -12.40 5.09
N SER A 236 16.29 -13.20 4.07
CA SER A 236 15.21 -13.48 3.12
C SER A 236 14.84 -14.96 3.16
N PHE A 237 13.65 -15.29 2.72
CA PHE A 237 13.12 -16.65 2.72
C PHE A 237 12.78 -17.10 1.31
N GLU A 238 13.07 -18.35 0.98
CA GLU A 238 12.89 -18.92 -0.35
C GLU A 238 11.50 -18.69 -0.95
N TYR A 239 10.46 -18.64 -0.13
CA TYR A 239 9.07 -18.43 -0.56
C TYR A 239 8.54 -17.01 -0.29
N ASP A 240 9.35 -16.10 0.21
CA ASP A 240 9.00 -14.68 0.37
C ASP A 240 9.30 -13.89 -0.92
N GLU A 241 8.88 -14.45 -2.04
CA GLU A 241 8.98 -13.80 -3.35
C GLU A 241 7.80 -12.84 -3.53
N ALA A 242 8.04 -11.67 -4.12
CA ALA A 242 7.02 -10.65 -4.30
C ALA A 242 7.26 -9.79 -5.53
N LEU A 243 6.17 -9.19 -6.03
CA LEU A 243 6.19 -8.18 -7.09
C LEU A 243 5.81 -6.81 -6.53
N SER A 244 6.36 -5.76 -7.12
CA SER A 244 5.99 -4.38 -6.85
C SER A 244 6.04 -3.58 -8.15
N GLN A 245 5.14 -2.62 -8.32
CA GLN A 245 5.15 -1.74 -9.48
C GLN A 245 5.93 -0.47 -9.16
N LEU A 246 6.88 -0.14 -10.02
CA LEU A 246 7.68 1.08 -9.93
C LEU A 246 6.97 2.26 -10.61
N ALA A 247 7.41 3.47 -10.31
CA ALA A 247 6.81 4.70 -10.83
C ALA A 247 6.91 4.84 -12.35
N ASP A 248 7.90 4.22 -12.98
CA ASP A 248 8.09 4.19 -14.45
C ASP A 248 7.26 3.11 -15.15
N GLY A 249 6.45 2.35 -14.40
CA GLY A 249 5.65 1.25 -14.89
C GLY A 249 6.35 -0.10 -14.93
N SER A 250 7.64 -0.16 -14.57
CA SER A 250 8.38 -1.41 -14.42
C SER A 250 7.86 -2.24 -13.25
N ILE A 251 8.06 -3.55 -13.30
CA ILE A 251 7.78 -4.46 -12.20
C ILE A 251 9.09 -4.91 -11.56
N ALA A 252 9.27 -4.62 -10.30
CA ALA A 252 10.34 -5.15 -9.49
C ALA A 252 9.95 -6.54 -8.97
N TYR A 253 10.78 -7.53 -9.20
CA TYR A 253 10.61 -8.90 -8.70
C TYR A 253 11.65 -9.18 -7.63
N ARG A 254 11.21 -9.30 -6.38
CA ARG A 254 12.04 -9.77 -5.27
C ARG A 254 12.03 -11.29 -5.25
N ARG A 255 13.21 -11.87 -5.35
CA ARG A 255 13.45 -13.31 -5.29
C ARG A 255 13.63 -13.80 -3.85
N GLY A 256 13.50 -15.11 -3.65
CA GLY A 256 13.70 -15.73 -2.34
C GLY A 256 15.09 -15.57 -1.74
N ASP A 257 16.11 -15.23 -2.54
CA ASP A 257 17.46 -14.90 -2.05
C ASP A 257 17.63 -13.41 -1.69
N GLY A 258 16.55 -12.62 -1.79
CA GLY A 258 16.52 -11.20 -1.50
C GLY A 258 16.92 -10.30 -2.69
N SER A 259 17.43 -10.87 -3.79
CA SER A 259 17.77 -10.08 -4.98
C SER A 259 16.51 -9.53 -5.66
N ILE A 260 16.62 -8.34 -6.25
CA ILE A 260 15.53 -7.67 -6.94
C ILE A 260 15.88 -7.56 -8.43
N LEU A 261 14.98 -8.02 -9.29
CA LEU A 261 15.13 -8.02 -10.74
C LEU A 261 14.05 -7.15 -11.39
N PRO A 262 14.41 -6.19 -12.26
CA PRO A 262 13.43 -5.36 -12.95
C PRO A 262 12.91 -6.04 -14.21
N PHE A 263 11.59 -5.94 -14.43
CA PHE A 263 10.93 -6.18 -15.69
C PHE A 263 10.44 -4.86 -16.25
N THR A 264 10.99 -4.42 -17.39
CA THR A 264 10.68 -3.11 -17.98
C THR A 264 9.54 -3.24 -19.00
N PRO A 265 8.62 -2.24 -19.09
CA PRO A 265 7.58 -2.26 -20.12
C PRO A 265 8.17 -2.34 -21.52
N ASP A 266 7.61 -3.20 -22.38
CA ASP A 266 8.07 -3.40 -23.76
C ASP A 266 7.40 -2.46 -24.78
N GLY A 267 6.49 -1.59 -24.31
CA GLY A 267 5.71 -0.68 -25.13
C GLY A 267 4.50 -1.32 -25.85
N ASN A 268 4.34 -2.64 -25.75
CA ASN A 268 3.23 -3.38 -26.38
C ASN A 268 2.26 -4.00 -25.35
N GLY A 269 2.37 -3.56 -24.09
CA GLY A 269 1.55 -4.06 -22.97
C GLY A 269 2.13 -5.26 -22.26
N GLY A 270 3.32 -5.73 -22.64
CA GLY A 270 4.12 -6.76 -21.99
C GLY A 270 5.36 -6.18 -21.30
N PHE A 271 6.27 -7.10 -20.91
CA PHE A 271 7.49 -6.74 -20.17
C PHE A 271 8.71 -7.44 -20.75
N THR A 272 9.81 -6.71 -20.78
CA THR A 272 11.14 -7.27 -21.08
C THR A 272 11.80 -7.68 -19.76
N GLY A 273 12.19 -8.96 -19.68
CA GLY A 273 12.87 -9.50 -18.51
C GLY A 273 14.35 -9.06 -18.41
N PRO A 274 14.97 -9.21 -17.22
CA PRO A 274 16.37 -8.86 -17.01
C PRO A 274 17.28 -9.75 -17.86
N ALA A 275 18.27 -9.11 -18.51
CA ALA A 275 19.18 -9.79 -19.40
C ALA A 275 19.97 -10.91 -18.69
N GLY A 276 20.09 -12.08 -19.33
CA GLY A 276 20.85 -13.22 -18.81
C GLY A 276 20.08 -14.15 -17.84
N TYR A 277 18.97 -13.72 -17.26
CA TYR A 277 18.21 -14.54 -16.30
C TYR A 277 17.24 -15.54 -16.96
N GLY A 278 16.85 -15.30 -18.20
CA GLY A 278 15.92 -16.18 -18.92
C GLY A 278 14.53 -16.24 -18.25
N LEU A 279 14.09 -15.11 -17.74
CA LEU A 279 12.79 -14.92 -17.11
C LEU A 279 11.87 -14.15 -18.04
N SER A 280 10.60 -14.54 -18.10
CA SER A 280 9.52 -13.78 -18.74
C SER A 280 8.40 -13.51 -17.75
N LEU A 281 7.82 -12.30 -17.82
CA LEU A 281 6.69 -11.89 -17.01
C LEU A 281 5.45 -11.70 -17.88
N SER A 282 4.35 -12.31 -17.49
CA SER A 282 3.03 -12.13 -18.09
C SER A 282 2.05 -11.57 -17.07
N ARG A 283 1.20 -10.64 -17.50
CA ARG A 283 0.08 -10.11 -16.73
C ARG A 283 -1.21 -10.73 -17.27
N ILE A 284 -1.98 -11.38 -16.40
CA ILE A 284 -3.18 -12.14 -16.77
C ILE A 284 -4.39 -11.47 -16.13
N LYS A 285 -5.33 -11.02 -16.96
CA LYS A 285 -6.59 -10.49 -16.46
C LYS A 285 -7.43 -11.65 -15.91
N THR A 286 -7.73 -11.64 -14.62
CA THR A 286 -8.50 -12.68 -13.93
C THR A 286 -9.95 -12.26 -13.63
N GLY A 287 -10.23 -10.96 -13.70
CA GLY A 287 -11.58 -10.46 -13.44
C GLY A 287 -11.70 -8.95 -13.58
N GLU A 288 -12.82 -8.46 -13.12
CA GLU A 288 -13.14 -7.04 -12.98
C GLU A 288 -13.80 -6.82 -11.64
N VAL A 289 -13.47 -5.72 -10.98
CA VAL A 289 -14.14 -5.27 -9.75
C VAL A 289 -14.76 -3.92 -10.03
N THR A 290 -16.04 -3.78 -9.69
CA THR A 290 -16.78 -2.52 -9.82
C THR A 290 -17.03 -1.96 -8.43
N GLU A 291 -16.54 -0.74 -8.20
CA GLU A 291 -16.70 -0.02 -6.94
C GLU A 291 -17.37 1.31 -7.16
N ASP A 292 -18.21 1.71 -6.22
CA ASP A 292 -18.81 3.03 -6.18
C ASP A 292 -18.08 3.90 -5.15
N PHE A 293 -17.34 4.89 -5.62
CA PHE A 293 -16.60 5.86 -4.79
C PHE A 293 -17.42 7.12 -4.50
N GLY A 294 -18.62 7.20 -5.02
CA GLY A 294 -19.55 8.30 -4.85
C GLY A 294 -20.41 8.18 -3.60
N THR A 295 -21.50 8.89 -3.62
CA THR A 295 -22.58 8.83 -2.63
C THR A 295 -23.85 8.29 -3.28
N GLU A 296 -24.86 7.92 -2.50
CA GLU A 296 -26.17 7.51 -3.05
C GLU A 296 -26.79 8.56 -3.98
N GLU A 297 -26.46 9.85 -3.80
CA GLU A 297 -27.00 10.97 -4.56
C GLU A 297 -26.14 11.35 -5.79
N ASP A 298 -24.84 11.02 -5.74
CA ASP A 298 -23.87 11.27 -6.82
C ASP A 298 -22.91 10.08 -6.91
N PRO A 299 -23.36 8.97 -7.51
CA PRO A 299 -22.58 7.76 -7.62
C PRO A 299 -21.38 7.97 -8.58
N ASP A 300 -20.19 7.55 -8.15
CA ASP A 300 -18.96 7.52 -8.97
C ASP A 300 -18.53 6.06 -9.16
N VAL A 301 -19.28 5.36 -10.00
CA VAL A 301 -19.07 3.92 -10.25
C VAL A 301 -17.93 3.74 -11.24
N GLN A 302 -16.89 3.04 -10.81
CA GLN A 302 -15.72 2.72 -11.62
C GLN A 302 -15.49 1.21 -11.67
N THR A 303 -15.09 0.71 -12.84
CA THR A 303 -14.73 -0.70 -13.03
C THR A 303 -13.22 -0.79 -13.27
N PHE A 304 -12.58 -1.69 -12.55
CA PHE A 304 -11.14 -1.94 -12.61
C PHE A 304 -10.88 -3.38 -13.03
N ASP A 305 -9.91 -3.54 -13.92
CA ASP A 305 -9.39 -4.86 -14.26
C ASP A 305 -8.54 -5.40 -13.10
N VAL A 306 -8.78 -6.64 -12.72
CA VAL A 306 -7.94 -7.38 -11.76
C VAL A 306 -6.97 -8.27 -12.52
N TYR A 307 -5.71 -8.19 -12.14
CA TYR A 307 -4.63 -8.93 -12.80
C TYR A 307 -3.89 -9.80 -11.80
N GLU A 308 -3.56 -11.01 -12.21
CA GLU A 308 -2.52 -11.84 -11.63
C GLU A 308 -1.27 -11.83 -12.52
N TYR A 309 -0.17 -12.32 -12.00
CA TYR A 309 1.10 -12.30 -12.73
C TYR A 309 1.75 -13.67 -12.74
N GLU A 310 2.41 -13.99 -13.85
CA GLU A 310 3.20 -15.22 -13.99
C GLU A 310 4.62 -14.87 -14.38
N ILE A 311 5.60 -15.41 -13.65
CA ILE A 311 7.00 -15.43 -14.06
C ILE A 311 7.35 -16.84 -14.50
N THR A 312 7.73 -16.99 -15.75
CA THR A 312 8.21 -18.25 -16.30
C THR A 312 9.72 -18.22 -16.43
N SER A 313 10.39 -19.19 -15.85
CA SER A 313 11.84 -19.40 -15.96
C SER A 313 12.18 -20.25 -17.18
N ARG A 314 13.44 -20.19 -17.62
CA ARG A 314 13.92 -20.90 -18.80
C ARG A 314 13.78 -22.44 -18.71
N ASP A 315 13.80 -22.97 -17.49
CA ASP A 315 13.59 -24.40 -17.22
C ASP A 315 12.12 -24.84 -17.26
N GLY A 316 11.19 -23.91 -17.54
CA GLY A 316 9.76 -24.15 -17.58
C GLY A 316 9.06 -24.02 -16.23
N THR A 317 9.76 -23.65 -15.16
CA THR A 317 9.14 -23.35 -13.87
C THR A 317 8.29 -22.09 -13.96
N VAL A 318 7.04 -22.17 -13.49
CA VAL A 318 6.09 -21.05 -13.46
C VAL A 318 5.82 -20.65 -12.03
N ARG A 319 6.00 -19.36 -11.73
CA ARG A 319 5.65 -18.71 -10.47
C ARG A 319 4.44 -17.83 -10.68
N ARG A 320 3.37 -18.08 -9.93
CA ARG A 320 2.16 -17.26 -9.95
C ARG A 320 2.11 -16.34 -8.77
N PHE A 321 1.74 -15.11 -9.04
CA PHE A 321 1.55 -14.06 -8.04
C PHE A 321 0.11 -13.56 -8.11
N ASN A 322 -0.50 -13.34 -6.95
CA ASN A 322 -1.84 -12.77 -6.85
C ASN A 322 -1.86 -11.29 -7.27
N SER A 323 -3.02 -10.67 -7.26
CA SER A 323 -3.21 -9.26 -7.64
C SER A 323 -2.44 -8.27 -6.76
N TRP A 324 -2.05 -8.64 -5.56
CA TRP A 324 -1.21 -7.84 -4.65
C TRP A 324 0.29 -8.10 -4.82
N GLY A 325 0.67 -9.00 -5.73
CA GLY A 325 2.07 -9.32 -6.02
C GLY A 325 2.71 -10.32 -5.05
N LEU A 326 1.93 -11.05 -4.25
CA LEU A 326 2.44 -12.10 -3.39
C LEU A 326 2.49 -13.43 -4.13
N LEU A 327 3.53 -14.23 -3.90
CA LEU A 327 3.69 -15.54 -4.51
C LEU A 327 2.56 -16.48 -4.07
N ALA A 328 1.76 -16.96 -5.01
CA ALA A 328 0.65 -17.87 -4.76
C ALA A 328 1.03 -19.34 -4.99
N SER A 329 1.83 -19.61 -6.01
CA SER A 329 2.28 -20.96 -6.30
C SER A 329 3.55 -21.01 -7.16
N ILE A 330 4.25 -22.14 -7.08
CA ILE A 330 5.36 -22.51 -7.95
C ILE A 330 5.02 -23.85 -8.58
N THR A 331 4.99 -23.89 -9.91
CA THR A 331 4.73 -25.13 -10.68
C THR A 331 5.96 -25.46 -11.51
N ASP A 332 6.46 -26.68 -11.39
CA ASP A 332 7.57 -27.16 -12.19
C ASP A 332 7.12 -27.56 -13.62
N ILE A 333 8.08 -27.90 -14.47
CA ILE A 333 7.80 -28.31 -15.87
C ILE A 333 6.94 -29.57 -15.97
N ASN A 334 6.86 -30.39 -14.94
CA ASN A 334 6.05 -31.62 -14.89
C ASN A 334 4.63 -31.38 -14.35
N GLY A 335 4.32 -30.14 -13.97
CA GLY A 335 3.04 -29.76 -13.39
C GLY A 335 2.93 -29.99 -11.88
N PHE A 336 4.00 -30.31 -11.19
CA PHE A 336 4.02 -30.39 -9.73
C PHE A 336 3.98 -29.01 -9.12
N THR A 337 2.93 -28.74 -8.32
CA THR A 337 2.66 -27.40 -7.79
C THR A 337 2.85 -27.36 -6.29
N THR A 338 3.68 -26.43 -5.84
CA THR A 338 3.77 -25.97 -4.44
C THR A 338 2.88 -24.76 -4.30
N ALA A 339 1.94 -24.76 -3.35
CA ALA A 339 1.00 -23.67 -3.10
C ALA A 339 1.28 -22.97 -1.79
N LEU A 340 1.07 -21.65 -1.74
CA LEU A 340 1.27 -20.83 -0.57
C LEU A 340 -0.09 -20.36 -0.01
N SER A 341 -0.19 -20.27 1.30
CA SER A 341 -1.38 -19.79 2.02
C SER A 341 -1.01 -18.59 2.88
N TYR A 342 -1.92 -17.62 2.94
CA TYR A 342 -1.76 -16.38 3.67
C TYR A 342 -2.95 -16.16 4.61
N ASP A 343 -2.71 -15.46 5.72
CA ASP A 343 -3.79 -14.98 6.60
C ASP A 343 -4.45 -13.71 6.03
N ALA A 344 -5.44 -13.17 6.75
CA ALA A 344 -6.12 -11.94 6.37
C ALA A 344 -5.20 -10.69 6.41
N ALA A 345 -4.06 -10.78 7.09
CA ALA A 345 -3.01 -9.75 7.12
C ALA A 345 -1.93 -9.97 6.05
N TYR A 346 -2.12 -10.97 5.18
CA TYR A 346 -1.17 -11.39 4.14
C TYR A 346 0.20 -11.85 4.67
N ASN A 347 0.25 -12.33 5.90
CA ASN A 347 1.41 -13.07 6.36
C ASN A 347 1.34 -14.51 5.81
N LEU A 348 2.48 -15.03 5.40
CA LEU A 348 2.58 -16.42 4.95
C LEU A 348 2.31 -17.36 6.14
N THR A 349 1.28 -18.20 6.03
CA THR A 349 0.86 -19.12 7.09
C THR A 349 1.09 -20.58 6.76
N GLY A 350 1.30 -20.90 5.49
CA GLY A 350 1.52 -22.27 5.11
C GLY A 350 2.06 -22.45 3.71
N ILE A 351 2.75 -23.58 3.53
CA ILE A 351 3.26 -24.04 2.24
C ILE A 351 2.83 -25.47 2.04
N THR A 352 2.09 -25.74 0.99
CA THR A 352 1.59 -27.07 0.64
C THR A 352 2.37 -27.62 -0.53
N THR A 353 3.02 -28.75 -0.34
CA THR A 353 3.81 -29.43 -1.39
C THR A 353 2.92 -30.16 -2.40
N PRO A 354 3.46 -30.59 -3.55
CA PRO A 354 2.69 -31.30 -4.58
C PRO A 354 2.00 -32.59 -4.08
N SER A 355 2.54 -33.28 -3.06
CA SER A 355 1.88 -34.44 -2.46
C SER A 355 0.81 -34.09 -1.42
N GLY A 356 0.58 -32.80 -1.14
CA GLY A 356 -0.39 -32.33 -0.17
C GLY A 356 0.13 -32.25 1.27
N LYS A 357 1.46 -32.38 1.50
CA LYS A 357 2.04 -32.11 2.82
C LYS A 357 2.07 -30.60 3.06
N THR A 358 1.64 -30.14 4.24
CA THR A 358 1.61 -28.73 4.61
C THR A 358 2.61 -28.41 5.71
N PHE A 359 3.43 -27.40 5.48
CA PHE A 359 4.27 -26.76 6.48
C PHE A 359 3.52 -25.55 7.00
N ALA A 360 3.12 -25.58 8.26
CA ALA A 360 2.50 -24.43 8.92
C ALA A 360 3.58 -23.46 9.38
N ILE A 361 3.36 -22.18 9.15
CA ILE A 361 4.23 -21.09 9.59
C ILE A 361 3.47 -20.28 10.62
N ALA A 362 4.03 -20.14 11.80
CA ALA A 362 3.54 -19.27 12.85
C ALA A 362 4.61 -18.21 13.13
N LEU A 363 4.23 -16.94 13.10
CA LEU A 363 5.11 -15.84 13.46
C LEU A 363 4.99 -15.58 14.96
N ASP A 364 6.12 -15.38 15.64
CA ASP A 364 6.16 -14.93 17.03
C ASP A 364 5.88 -13.42 17.07
N GLU A 365 5.17 -12.95 18.10
CA GLU A 365 4.80 -11.54 18.27
C GLU A 365 5.95 -10.64 18.78
N ASN A 366 7.20 -11.14 18.79
CA ASN A 366 8.37 -10.40 19.30
C ASN A 366 9.14 -9.65 18.23
#